data_4b5ef44055b667fe17a5eeb81d614c38
#
_entry.id   4b5ef44055b667fe17a5eeb81d614c38
#
_cell.length_a   1.000
_cell.length_b   1.000
_cell.length_c   1.000
_cell.angle_alpha   90.00
_cell.angle_beta   90.00
_cell.angle_gamma   90.00
#
_symmetry.space_group_name_H-M   'P 1'
#
loop_
_entity.id
_entity.type
_entity.pdbx_description
1 polymer ?
#
loop_
_entity_poly.entity_id
_entity_poly.type
_entity_poly.pdbx_seq_one_letter_code
_entity_poly.pdbx_strand_id
1 'polypeptide(L)'
;CSLCSNSHSFTYSMVVENVLGITIPDRARYLRVIAEEIKRIASHLFNTAIQAHIIGFKSLFMHVMEVREMMQDLKETVYGNRMNLAANCIGGVKYNVDAELLEYMRKTLDKVEPQVDEIRDIYDTNSMVLARTRGLGLLPREDAIRLGVVGPVARGSGLRMDVRKDAPYA
;
A
#
# COMPACT_ATOMS: atom_id res chain seq x y z
N CYS A 1 -2.84 -8.61 11.83
CA CYS A 1 -3.23 -8.10 10.50
C CYS A 1 -2.42 -8.78 9.41
N SER A 2 -3.06 -9.54 8.54
CA SER A 2 -2.38 -10.27 7.48
C SER A 2 -1.99 -9.39 6.29
N LEU A 3 -2.72 -8.31 6.01
CA LEU A 3 -2.48 -7.45 4.85
C LEU A 3 -1.76 -6.15 5.21
N CYS A 4 -2.12 -5.53 6.31
CA CYS A 4 -1.63 -4.22 6.75
C CYS A 4 -0.67 -4.32 7.95
N SER A 5 0.18 -5.33 7.97
CA SER A 5 0.99 -5.72 9.12
C SER A 5 1.89 -4.61 9.68
N ASN A 6 2.38 -3.71 8.85
CA ASN A 6 3.26 -2.62 9.29
C ASN A 6 2.49 -1.40 9.80
N SER A 7 1.30 -1.11 9.26
CA SER A 7 0.54 0.13 9.56
C SER A 7 0.15 0.23 11.03
N HIS A 8 -0.25 -0.87 11.66
CA HIS A 8 -0.61 -0.85 13.09
C HIS A 8 0.59 -0.59 14.00
N SER A 9 1.74 -1.21 13.74
CA SER A 9 2.96 -0.96 14.52
C SER A 9 3.47 0.46 14.30
N PHE A 10 3.35 0.98 13.08
CA PHE A 10 3.70 2.35 12.74
C PHE A 10 2.82 3.35 13.52
N THR A 11 1.49 3.20 13.40
CA THR A 11 0.54 4.07 14.11
C THR A 11 0.71 3.97 15.63
N TYR A 12 0.88 2.77 16.18
CA TYR A 12 1.10 2.58 17.61
C TYR A 12 2.35 3.30 18.09
N SER A 13 3.47 3.16 17.39
CA SER A 13 4.71 3.86 17.74
C SER A 13 4.52 5.38 17.73
N MET A 14 3.84 5.93 16.71
CA MET A 14 3.54 7.36 16.63
C MET A 14 2.67 7.86 17.79
N VAL A 15 1.63 7.09 18.15
CA VAL A 15 0.73 7.44 19.27
C VAL A 15 1.49 7.48 20.59
N VAL A 16 2.29 6.46 20.87
CA VAL A 16 3.10 6.40 22.12
C VAL A 16 4.13 7.54 22.16
N GLU A 17 4.82 7.79 21.05
CA GLU A 17 5.79 8.87 20.94
C GLU A 17 5.14 10.25 21.19
N ASN A 18 3.97 10.48 20.59
CA ASN A 18 3.24 11.72 20.79
C ASN A 18 2.80 11.91 22.24
N VAL A 19 2.28 10.86 22.89
CA VAL A 19 1.85 10.91 24.30
C VAL A 19 3.04 11.15 25.25
N LEU A 20 4.18 10.55 24.95
CA LEU A 20 5.39 10.65 25.80
C LEU A 20 6.31 11.82 25.42
N GLY A 21 5.98 12.59 24.38
CA GLY A 21 6.83 13.69 23.89
C GLY A 21 8.17 13.23 23.31
N ILE A 22 8.24 12.00 22.78
CA ILE A 22 9.47 11.44 22.21
C ILE A 22 9.66 11.96 20.79
N THR A 23 10.78 12.63 20.54
CA THR A 23 11.20 13.06 19.20
C THR A 23 12.09 11.99 18.56
N ILE A 24 11.78 11.60 17.33
CA ILE A 24 12.58 10.64 16.57
C ILE A 24 13.47 11.36 15.55
N PRO A 25 14.65 10.80 15.21
CA PRO A 25 15.51 11.37 14.16
C PRO A 25 14.79 11.37 12.78
N ASP A 26 15.07 12.39 11.96
CA ASP A 26 14.47 12.51 10.62
C ASP A 26 14.71 11.28 9.75
N ARG A 27 15.92 10.71 9.80
CA ARG A 27 16.22 9.47 9.08
C ARG A 27 15.29 8.32 9.47
N ALA A 28 14.98 8.16 10.76
CA ALA A 28 14.05 7.12 11.20
C ALA A 28 12.62 7.37 10.70
N ARG A 29 12.21 8.65 10.63
CA ARG A 29 10.92 9.05 10.07
C ARG A 29 10.81 8.61 8.61
N TYR A 30 11.79 8.94 7.76
CA TYR A 30 11.80 8.54 6.36
C TYR A 30 11.87 7.01 6.18
N LEU A 31 12.68 6.30 6.96
CA LEU A 31 12.76 4.83 6.89
C LEU A 31 11.43 4.16 7.25
N ARG A 32 10.68 4.71 8.21
CA ARG A 32 9.33 4.24 8.51
C ARG A 32 8.37 4.44 7.34
N VAL A 33 8.43 5.59 6.68
CA VAL A 33 7.60 5.88 5.51
C VAL A 33 7.94 4.92 4.37
N ILE A 34 9.21 4.70 4.08
CA ILE A 34 9.65 3.73 3.06
C ILE A 34 9.08 2.33 3.36
N ALA A 35 9.21 1.86 4.60
CA ALA A 35 8.65 0.56 5.01
C ALA A 35 7.12 0.50 4.82
N GLU A 36 6.42 1.58 5.17
CA GLU A 36 4.96 1.65 5.03
C GLU A 36 4.53 1.67 3.56
N GLU A 37 5.20 2.43 2.71
CA GLU A 37 4.83 2.53 1.29
C GLU A 37 5.18 1.25 0.51
N ILE A 38 6.31 0.61 0.76
CA ILE A 38 6.63 -0.72 0.21
C ILE A 38 5.54 -1.74 0.57
N LYS A 39 5.15 -1.76 1.83
CA LYS A 39 4.08 -2.63 2.29
C LYS A 39 2.72 -2.24 1.68
N ARG A 40 2.44 -0.94 1.51
CA ARG A 40 1.22 -0.44 0.88
C ARG A 40 1.10 -0.90 -0.57
N ILE A 41 2.17 -0.80 -1.36
CA ILE A 41 2.21 -1.31 -2.74
C ILE A 41 1.86 -2.80 -2.76
N ALA A 42 2.54 -3.62 -1.95
CA ALA A 42 2.27 -5.06 -1.87
C ALA A 42 0.82 -5.38 -1.45
N SER A 43 0.24 -4.58 -0.55
CA SER A 43 -1.15 -4.71 -0.11
C SER A 43 -2.15 -4.32 -1.19
N HIS A 44 -1.90 -3.25 -1.92
CA HIS A 44 -2.77 -2.81 -3.01
C HIS A 44 -2.73 -3.78 -4.20
N LEU A 45 -1.56 -4.31 -4.56
CA LEU A 45 -1.45 -5.38 -5.55
C LEU A 45 -2.27 -6.61 -5.13
N PHE A 46 -2.20 -7.02 -3.88
CA PHE A 46 -3.02 -8.13 -3.39
C PHE A 46 -4.52 -7.83 -3.50
N ASN A 47 -4.95 -6.63 -3.10
CA ASN A 47 -6.35 -6.23 -3.24
C ASN A 47 -6.79 -6.24 -4.71
N THR A 48 -5.97 -5.72 -5.62
CA THR A 48 -6.23 -5.72 -7.07
C THR A 48 -6.33 -7.15 -7.63
N ALA A 49 -5.45 -8.05 -7.18
CA ALA A 49 -5.51 -9.48 -7.54
C ALA A 49 -6.83 -10.11 -7.09
N ILE A 50 -7.24 -9.90 -5.83
CA ILE A 50 -8.50 -10.43 -5.31
C ILE A 50 -9.70 -9.88 -6.07
N GLN A 51 -9.70 -8.61 -6.44
CA GLN A 51 -10.76 -8.04 -7.29
C GLN A 51 -10.82 -8.74 -8.65
N ALA A 52 -9.67 -8.98 -9.31
CA ALA A 52 -9.60 -9.74 -10.56
C ALA A 52 -10.17 -11.16 -10.39
N HIS A 53 -9.86 -11.81 -9.27
CA HIS A 53 -10.40 -13.14 -8.94
C HIS A 53 -11.93 -13.12 -8.79
N ILE A 54 -12.47 -12.16 -8.03
CA ILE A 54 -13.91 -12.02 -7.75
C ILE A 54 -14.70 -11.79 -9.04
N ILE A 55 -14.19 -10.96 -9.95
CA ILE A 55 -14.82 -10.74 -11.27
C ILE A 55 -14.58 -11.90 -12.25
N GLY A 56 -13.88 -12.97 -11.85
CA GLY A 56 -13.64 -14.17 -12.65
C GLY A 56 -12.51 -14.03 -13.68
N PHE A 57 -11.61 -13.08 -13.52
CA PHE A 57 -10.45 -12.87 -14.41
C PHE A 57 -9.20 -13.54 -13.84
N LYS A 58 -9.15 -14.86 -13.91
CA LYS A 58 -8.11 -15.68 -13.26
C LYS A 58 -6.70 -15.39 -13.80
N SER A 59 -6.52 -15.16 -15.08
CA SER A 59 -5.20 -14.84 -15.64
C SER A 59 -4.67 -13.50 -15.13
N LEU A 60 -5.52 -12.49 -15.03
CA LEU A 60 -5.13 -11.21 -14.42
C LEU A 60 -4.80 -11.37 -12.94
N PHE A 61 -5.57 -12.18 -12.19
CA PHE A 61 -5.24 -12.52 -10.81
C PHE A 61 -3.82 -13.07 -10.69
N MET A 62 -3.46 -14.05 -11.53
CA MET A 62 -2.13 -14.67 -11.51
C MET A 62 -1.03 -13.67 -11.86
N HIS A 63 -1.24 -12.84 -12.88
CA HIS A 63 -0.29 -11.80 -13.28
C HIS A 63 -0.05 -10.78 -12.15
N VAL A 64 -1.12 -10.26 -11.53
CA VAL A 64 -0.97 -9.31 -10.41
C VAL A 64 -0.27 -9.95 -9.21
N MET A 65 -0.52 -11.24 -8.95
CA MET A 65 0.18 -11.96 -7.88
C MET A 65 1.67 -12.14 -8.16
N GLU A 66 2.07 -12.34 -9.42
CA GLU A 66 3.47 -12.39 -9.85
C GLU A 66 4.18 -11.04 -9.59
N VAL A 67 3.55 -9.93 -9.99
CA VAL A 67 4.07 -8.59 -9.71
C VAL A 67 4.20 -8.34 -8.20
N ARG A 68 3.21 -8.81 -7.42
CA ARG A 68 3.26 -8.72 -5.97
C ARG A 68 4.43 -9.52 -5.36
N GLU A 69 4.80 -10.65 -5.93
CA GLU A 69 5.94 -11.44 -5.42
C GLU A 69 7.26 -10.64 -5.46
N MET A 70 7.48 -9.81 -6.47
CA MET A 70 8.64 -8.92 -6.50
C MET A 70 8.70 -8.00 -5.27
N MET A 71 7.54 -7.51 -4.80
CA MET A 71 7.45 -6.72 -3.57
C MET A 71 7.63 -7.56 -2.31
N GLN A 72 7.26 -8.84 -2.34
CA GLN A 72 7.49 -9.76 -1.22
C GLN A 72 8.99 -10.08 -1.08
N ASP A 73 9.68 -10.33 -2.18
CA ASP A 73 11.13 -10.56 -2.22
C ASP A 73 11.91 -9.33 -1.74
N LEU A 74 11.45 -8.13 -2.17
CA LEU A 74 11.99 -6.87 -1.68
C LEU A 74 11.87 -6.77 -0.14
N LYS A 75 10.70 -7.08 0.41
CA LYS A 75 10.48 -7.04 1.86
C LYS A 75 11.35 -8.05 2.60
N GLU A 76 11.47 -9.25 2.07
CA GLU A 76 12.31 -10.31 2.65
C GLU A 76 13.78 -9.89 2.68
N THR A 77 14.28 -9.35 1.57
CA THR A 77 15.66 -8.89 1.46
C THR A 77 15.98 -7.76 2.44
N VAL A 78 15.08 -6.79 2.56
CA VAL A 78 15.34 -5.58 3.37
C VAL A 78 15.02 -5.77 4.85
N TYR A 79 13.97 -6.50 5.18
CA TYR A 79 13.44 -6.63 6.54
C TYR A 79 13.50 -8.06 7.10
N GLY A 80 13.99 -9.01 6.32
CA GLY A 80 14.09 -10.42 6.73
C GLY A 80 12.74 -11.15 6.82
N ASN A 81 11.65 -10.55 6.35
CA ASN A 81 10.33 -11.16 6.43
C ASN A 81 9.42 -10.68 5.30
N ARG A 82 8.77 -11.62 4.63
CA ARG A 82 7.86 -11.37 3.51
C ARG A 82 6.54 -10.71 3.93
N MET A 83 6.09 -10.92 5.15
CA MET A 83 4.77 -10.49 5.63
C MET A 83 4.85 -9.37 6.67
N ASN A 84 5.54 -9.60 7.78
CA ASN A 84 5.66 -8.68 8.91
C ASN A 84 7.02 -8.01 8.91
N LEU A 85 7.08 -6.74 8.56
CA LEU A 85 8.34 -6.02 8.46
C LEU A 85 8.99 -5.79 9.83
N ALA A 86 8.17 -5.63 10.87
CA ALA A 86 8.62 -5.29 12.23
C ALA A 86 9.62 -4.12 12.26
N ALA A 87 9.49 -3.18 11.31
CA ALA A 87 10.44 -2.11 11.11
C ALA A 87 10.39 -1.04 12.20
N ASN A 88 9.20 -0.83 12.80
CA ASN A 88 8.96 0.25 13.74
C ASN A 88 9.27 -0.17 15.18
N CYS A 89 9.90 0.73 15.93
CA CYS A 89 10.02 0.67 17.38
C CYS A 89 9.82 2.09 17.95
N ILE A 90 9.41 2.18 19.22
CA ILE A 90 9.27 3.47 19.89
C ILE A 90 10.65 4.13 19.95
N GLY A 91 10.74 5.37 19.52
CA GLY A 91 12.00 6.14 19.44
C GLY A 91 12.78 5.98 18.14
N GLY A 92 12.33 5.11 17.17
CA GLY A 92 13.05 4.95 15.91
C GLY A 92 12.62 3.77 15.05
N VAL A 93 13.60 3.12 14.44
CA VAL A 93 13.44 1.94 13.56
C VAL A 93 14.38 0.82 14.00
N LYS A 94 14.00 -0.44 13.74
CA LYS A 94 14.82 -1.61 14.04
C LYS A 94 15.90 -1.88 13.00
N TYR A 95 15.66 -1.49 11.75
CA TYR A 95 16.53 -1.78 10.62
C TYR A 95 17.03 -0.47 10.01
N ASN A 96 18.32 -0.42 9.74
CA ASN A 96 18.89 0.63 8.91
C ASN A 96 18.89 0.13 7.46
N VAL A 97 18.71 1.06 6.53
CA VAL A 97 18.81 0.79 5.09
C VAL A 97 20.02 1.55 4.59
N ASP A 98 21.03 0.85 4.11
CA ASP A 98 22.23 1.42 3.52
C ASP A 98 22.03 1.79 2.04
N ALA A 99 23.10 2.28 1.39
CA ALA A 99 23.03 2.71 0.01
C ALA A 99 22.79 1.54 -0.96
N GLU A 100 23.30 0.34 -0.67
CA GLU A 100 23.13 -0.84 -1.51
C GLU A 100 21.68 -1.33 -1.47
N LEU A 101 21.08 -1.39 -0.29
CA LEU A 101 19.67 -1.74 -0.13
C LEU A 101 18.73 -0.69 -0.76
N LEU A 102 19.05 0.61 -0.64
CA LEU A 102 18.29 1.66 -1.32
C LEU A 102 18.33 1.52 -2.84
N GLU A 103 19.49 1.20 -3.39
CA GLU A 103 19.62 0.96 -4.83
C GLU A 103 18.88 -0.32 -5.27
N TYR A 104 18.91 -1.37 -4.46
CA TYR A 104 18.10 -2.57 -4.70
C TYR A 104 16.60 -2.27 -4.70
N MET A 105 16.13 -1.47 -3.71
CA MET A 105 14.74 -1.01 -3.67
C MET A 105 14.37 -0.25 -4.94
N ARG A 106 15.19 0.71 -5.36
CA ARG A 106 14.96 1.50 -6.57
C ARG A 106 14.83 0.61 -7.80
N LYS A 107 15.81 -0.25 -8.04
CA LYS A 107 15.78 -1.19 -9.17
C LYS A 107 14.56 -2.12 -9.18
N THR A 108 14.08 -2.50 -8.01
CA THR A 108 12.86 -3.31 -7.90
C THR A 108 11.63 -2.49 -8.25
N LEU A 109 11.53 -1.26 -7.76
CA LEU A 109 10.41 -0.36 -8.08
C LEU A 109 10.37 0.01 -9.55
N ASP A 110 11.53 0.26 -10.18
CA ASP A 110 11.65 0.53 -11.62
C ASP A 110 11.14 -0.65 -12.49
N LYS A 111 11.16 -1.88 -11.96
CA LYS A 111 10.58 -3.05 -12.64
C LYS A 111 9.10 -3.23 -12.36
N VAL A 112 8.64 -2.83 -11.19
CA VAL A 112 7.23 -2.97 -10.76
C VAL A 112 6.35 -1.90 -11.40
N GLU A 113 6.83 -0.67 -11.53
CA GLU A 113 6.05 0.47 -12.03
C GLU A 113 5.41 0.22 -13.41
N PRO A 114 6.14 -0.21 -14.47
CA PRO A 114 5.54 -0.46 -15.77
C PRO A 114 4.52 -1.61 -15.74
N GLN A 115 4.68 -2.59 -14.86
CA GLN A 115 3.71 -3.68 -14.71
C GLN A 115 2.42 -3.22 -14.01
N VAL A 116 2.54 -2.26 -13.07
CA VAL A 116 1.37 -1.62 -12.46
C VAL A 116 0.60 -0.80 -13.50
N ASP A 117 1.30 -0.10 -14.39
CA ASP A 117 0.68 0.63 -15.50
C ASP A 117 -0.06 -0.31 -16.45
N GLU A 118 0.54 -1.45 -16.81
CA GLU A 118 -0.13 -2.48 -17.62
C GLU A 118 -1.40 -3.03 -16.93
N ILE A 119 -1.32 -3.34 -15.65
CA ILE A 119 -2.47 -3.80 -14.86
C ILE A 119 -3.58 -2.74 -14.88
N ARG A 120 -3.23 -1.47 -14.68
CA ARG A 120 -4.19 -0.36 -14.75
C ARG A 120 -4.86 -0.29 -16.11
N ASP A 121 -4.09 -0.34 -17.19
CA ASP A 121 -4.61 -0.28 -18.56
C ASP A 121 -5.56 -1.45 -18.85
N ILE A 122 -5.27 -2.66 -18.34
CA ILE A 122 -6.18 -3.79 -18.43
C ILE A 122 -7.49 -3.51 -17.70
N TYR A 123 -7.45 -2.96 -16.49
CA TYR A 123 -8.67 -2.58 -15.75
C TYR A 123 -9.50 -1.52 -16.47
N ASP A 124 -8.86 -0.56 -17.09
CA ASP A 124 -9.51 0.58 -17.73
C ASP A 124 -10.06 0.25 -19.12
N THR A 125 -9.49 -0.74 -19.83
CA THR A 125 -9.82 -0.99 -21.25
C THR A 125 -10.41 -2.37 -21.54
N ASN A 126 -10.17 -3.37 -20.70
CA ASN A 126 -10.61 -4.73 -20.97
C ASN A 126 -12.14 -4.85 -20.93
N SER A 127 -12.74 -5.30 -22.04
CA SER A 127 -14.19 -5.37 -22.21
C SER A 127 -14.89 -6.26 -21.19
N MET A 128 -14.25 -7.36 -20.76
CA MET A 128 -14.82 -8.26 -19.75
C MET A 128 -14.85 -7.59 -18.36
N VAL A 129 -13.77 -6.88 -17.99
CA VAL A 129 -13.72 -6.11 -16.74
C VAL A 129 -14.80 -5.04 -16.75
N LEU A 130 -14.86 -4.25 -17.82
CA LEU A 130 -15.85 -3.18 -17.96
C LEU A 130 -17.28 -3.68 -17.92
N ALA A 131 -17.58 -4.81 -18.58
CA ALA A 131 -18.92 -5.40 -18.58
C ALA A 131 -19.36 -5.89 -17.18
N ARG A 132 -18.40 -6.23 -16.30
CA ARG A 132 -18.67 -6.77 -14.97
C ARG A 132 -18.56 -5.73 -13.84
N THR A 133 -18.09 -4.53 -14.13
CA THR A 133 -17.84 -3.49 -13.10
C THR A 133 -18.56 -2.18 -13.40
N ARG A 134 -18.70 -1.80 -14.66
CA ARG A 134 -19.27 -0.50 -15.02
C ARG A 134 -20.74 -0.43 -14.65
N GLY A 135 -21.10 0.61 -13.90
CA GLY A 135 -22.46 0.86 -13.44
C GLY A 135 -22.95 0.00 -12.29
N LEU A 136 -22.08 -0.85 -11.73
CA LEU A 136 -22.39 -1.69 -10.57
C LEU A 136 -21.76 -1.13 -9.30
N GLY A 137 -22.44 -1.31 -8.15
CA GLY A 137 -21.91 -0.93 -6.84
C GLY A 137 -21.69 0.59 -6.69
N LEU A 138 -22.49 1.39 -7.38
CA LEU A 138 -22.40 2.85 -7.27
C LEU A 138 -22.69 3.29 -5.84
N LEU A 139 -21.72 3.97 -5.23
CA LEU A 139 -21.88 4.64 -3.95
C LEU A 139 -21.93 6.16 -4.19
N PRO A 140 -23.11 6.80 -4.09
CA PRO A 140 -23.23 8.24 -4.25
C PRO A 140 -22.42 9.00 -3.20
N ARG A 141 -21.94 10.19 -3.57
CA ARG A 141 -21.13 11.03 -2.68
C ARG A 141 -21.84 11.33 -1.35
N GLU A 142 -23.14 11.59 -1.40
CA GLU A 142 -23.94 11.89 -0.22
C GLU A 142 -24.01 10.72 0.75
N ASP A 143 -24.20 9.51 0.23
CA ASP A 143 -24.18 8.30 1.04
C ASP A 143 -22.80 8.00 1.61
N ALA A 144 -21.74 8.23 0.84
CA ALA A 144 -20.37 8.09 1.32
C ALA A 144 -20.07 9.03 2.50
N ILE A 145 -20.56 10.26 2.47
CA ILE A 145 -20.45 11.22 3.58
C ILE A 145 -21.29 10.74 4.78
N ARG A 146 -22.55 10.39 4.54
CA ARG A 146 -23.47 9.95 5.59
C ARG A 146 -22.97 8.71 6.35
N LEU A 147 -22.31 7.79 5.62
CA LEU A 147 -21.77 6.55 6.18
C LEU A 147 -20.34 6.71 6.73
N GLY A 148 -19.75 7.90 6.64
CA GLY A 148 -18.38 8.13 7.11
C GLY A 148 -17.31 7.33 6.35
N VAL A 149 -17.52 7.09 5.05
CA VAL A 149 -16.61 6.30 4.22
C VAL A 149 -15.27 7.03 4.04
N VAL A 150 -14.17 6.29 4.16
CA VAL A 150 -12.80 6.82 4.04
C VAL A 150 -11.98 6.04 3.00
N GLY A 151 -10.80 6.58 2.68
CA GLY A 151 -9.80 5.92 1.82
C GLY A 151 -10.19 5.84 0.33
N PRO A 152 -9.78 4.79 -0.38
CA PRO A 152 -10.01 4.65 -1.82
C PRO A 152 -11.49 4.67 -2.21
N VAL A 153 -12.36 4.09 -1.39
CA VAL A 153 -13.81 4.08 -1.64
C VAL A 153 -14.39 5.49 -1.59
N ALA A 154 -14.00 6.30 -0.60
CA ALA A 154 -14.40 7.71 -0.53
C ALA A 154 -13.93 8.50 -1.76
N ARG A 155 -12.70 8.30 -2.19
CA ARG A 155 -12.16 8.95 -3.39
C ARG A 155 -12.88 8.50 -4.65
N GLY A 156 -13.20 7.21 -4.78
CA GLY A 156 -14.02 6.68 -5.86
C GLY A 156 -15.44 7.26 -5.90
N SER A 157 -15.98 7.68 -4.75
CA SER A 157 -17.26 8.38 -4.60
C SER A 157 -17.15 9.92 -4.76
N GLY A 158 -16.01 10.44 -5.23
CA GLY A 158 -15.78 11.86 -5.49
C GLY A 158 -15.42 12.70 -4.26
N LEU A 159 -15.07 12.08 -3.13
CA LEU A 159 -14.55 12.78 -1.95
C LEU A 159 -13.04 12.97 -2.05
N ARG A 160 -12.58 14.21 -2.08
CA ARG A 160 -11.14 14.55 -2.11
C ARG A 160 -10.57 14.56 -0.69
N MET A 161 -10.42 13.37 -0.12
CA MET A 161 -9.87 13.20 1.22
C MET A 161 -8.71 12.21 1.18
N ASP A 162 -7.52 12.65 1.58
CA ASP A 162 -6.35 11.80 1.71
C ASP A 162 -5.50 12.26 2.90
N VAL A 163 -5.47 11.45 3.95
CA VAL A 163 -4.74 11.76 5.19
C VAL A 163 -3.26 12.03 4.95
N ARG A 164 -2.65 11.41 3.92
CA ARG A 164 -1.25 11.67 3.54
C ARG A 164 -1.03 13.10 3.04
N LYS A 165 -2.08 13.77 2.52
CA LYS A 165 -2.06 15.17 2.12
C LYS A 165 -2.52 16.09 3.23
N ASP A 166 -3.60 15.68 3.92
CA ASP A 166 -4.31 16.54 4.87
C ASP A 166 -3.60 16.59 6.24
N ALA A 167 -2.91 15.51 6.61
CA ALA A 167 -2.11 15.39 7.84
C ALA A 167 -0.88 14.49 7.59
N PRO A 168 0.12 14.95 6.84
CA PRO A 168 1.30 14.16 6.51
C PRO A 168 2.07 13.76 7.77
N TYR A 169 2.59 12.53 7.79
CA TYR A 169 3.36 11.97 8.91
C TYR A 169 4.88 11.94 8.65
N ALA A 170 5.33 12.47 7.51
CA ALA A 170 6.76 12.78 7.21
C ALA A 170 6.86 13.85 6.13
#